data_9575911e6b9c9df14fb3ae212c77ca9d
#
_entry.id   9575911e6b9c9df14fb3ae212c77ca9d
#
_cell.length_a   1.000
_cell.length_b   1.000
_cell.length_c   1.000
_cell.angle_alpha   90.00
_cell.angle_beta   90.00
_cell.angle_gamma   90.00
#
_symmetry.space_group_name_H-M   'P 1'
#
loop_
_entity.id
_entity.type
_entity.pdbx_description
1 polymer ?
#
loop_
_entity_poly.entity_id
_entity_poly.type
_entity_poly.pdbx_seq_one_letter_code
_entity_poly.pdbx_strand_id
1 'polypeptide(L)'
;RNFMLLSIALILILGMFMGWLCQKIKLPSLLGMLITGIVLGPYGLNLLDGSILGISADLRKIALIIILTRAGLGLDISGLKKIGRPAVLMCFVPASFELIGMILLAPKLMGLTTLEAAIMGAVLAAVSPAVVVPRMVKLMDEGYGVKEGIPQLILAGASVDDVYVIVLFSTFVGMMQGEGASVLKFVNIPISIFLGIAIGLVLGVLLAHYFKKVHIRDTSKLLIILSISFLLVVLEDKLTTAITFSSLIAIMFIGVGLQKKREVVAKRLSAKYGKLWVAAEVFLFVLVGATVNISYLGKVGVKALIVIIGALVFRMFGVFVCLLGTSLKRKERLFTMLAYTPKATVQAAIGGIPLALGFTCGDLVLTVAVLAIVLTAPLGAFAIDLSYKKLLNR
;
A
#
# COMPACT_ATOMS: atom_id res chain seq x y z
N ARG A 1 4.84 36.04 1.53
CA ARG A 1 5.84 35.10 0.96
C ARG A 1 5.87 33.70 1.61
N ASN A 2 4.74 33.28 2.12
CA ASN A 2 4.63 31.96 2.71
C ASN A 2 3.71 31.07 1.85
N PHE A 3 4.00 31.01 0.54
CA PHE A 3 3.18 30.24 -0.40
C PHE A 3 3.19 28.73 -0.09
N MET A 4 4.28 28.22 0.46
CA MET A 4 4.35 26.85 0.94
C MET A 4 3.37 26.59 2.11
N LEU A 5 3.33 27.50 3.10
CA LEU A 5 2.39 27.38 4.23
C LEU A 5 0.94 27.50 3.79
N LEU A 6 0.65 28.39 2.83
CA LEU A 6 -0.69 28.48 2.24
C LEU A 6 -1.06 27.16 1.53
N SER A 7 -0.15 26.58 0.77
CA SER A 7 -0.36 25.30 0.11
C SER A 7 -0.65 24.17 1.11
N ILE A 8 0.12 24.10 2.20
CA ILE A 8 -0.11 23.13 3.28
C ILE A 8 -1.48 23.34 3.93
N ALA A 9 -1.85 24.60 4.20
CA ALA A 9 -3.16 24.92 4.79
C ALA A 9 -4.30 24.51 3.87
N LEU A 10 -4.20 24.80 2.58
CA LEU A 10 -5.20 24.38 1.58
C LEU A 10 -5.31 22.86 1.49
N ILE A 11 -4.20 22.15 1.45
CA ILE A 11 -4.16 20.68 1.43
C ILE A 11 -4.90 20.12 2.64
N LEU A 12 -4.57 20.58 3.84
CA LEU A 12 -5.15 20.06 5.08
C LEU A 12 -6.63 20.39 5.18
N ILE A 13 -7.01 21.64 5.02
CA ILE A 13 -8.39 22.10 5.22
C ILE A 13 -9.32 21.52 4.16
N LEU A 14 -8.97 21.68 2.89
CA LEU A 14 -9.83 21.21 1.80
C LEU A 14 -9.78 19.69 1.64
N GLY A 15 -8.63 19.06 1.87
CA GLY A 15 -8.50 17.61 1.85
C GLY A 15 -9.36 16.96 2.93
N MET A 16 -9.31 17.45 4.17
CA MET A 16 -10.15 16.95 5.26
C MET A 16 -11.64 17.23 5.01
N PHE A 17 -11.98 18.42 4.54
CA PHE A 17 -13.37 18.79 4.26
C PHE A 17 -13.97 17.90 3.17
N MET A 18 -13.29 17.74 2.05
CA MET A 18 -13.77 16.89 0.95
C MET A 18 -13.79 15.42 1.34
N GLY A 19 -12.83 14.97 2.15
CA GLY A 19 -12.84 13.62 2.71
C GLY A 19 -14.05 13.37 3.61
N TRP A 20 -14.36 14.31 4.49
CA TRP A 20 -15.56 14.26 5.32
C TRP A 20 -16.86 14.28 4.48
N LEU A 21 -16.92 15.11 3.44
CA LEU A 21 -18.07 15.14 2.54
C LEU A 21 -18.28 13.80 1.83
N CYS A 22 -17.20 13.17 1.34
CA CYS A 22 -17.27 11.84 0.76
C CYS A 22 -17.77 10.80 1.76
N GLN A 23 -17.32 10.83 3.01
CA GLN A 23 -17.82 9.93 4.04
C GLN A 23 -19.31 10.09 4.30
N LYS A 24 -19.84 11.32 4.27
CA LYS A 24 -21.30 11.57 4.41
C LYS A 24 -22.13 10.90 3.33
N ILE A 25 -21.62 10.81 2.12
CA ILE A 25 -22.27 10.11 1.00
C ILE A 25 -21.84 8.64 0.89
N LYS A 26 -21.23 8.08 1.96
CA LYS A 26 -20.77 6.70 2.07
C LYS A 26 -19.63 6.31 1.12
N LEU A 27 -18.89 7.28 0.62
CA LEU A 27 -17.68 7.06 -0.16
C LEU A 27 -16.43 7.08 0.76
N PRO A 28 -15.35 6.40 0.41
CA PRO A 28 -14.08 6.51 1.14
C PRO A 28 -13.56 7.96 1.14
N SER A 29 -13.05 8.43 2.28
CA SER A 29 -12.53 9.80 2.44
C SER A 29 -11.36 10.11 1.50
N LEU A 30 -10.56 9.11 1.16
CA LEU A 30 -9.42 9.27 0.24
C LEU A 30 -9.82 9.76 -1.16
N LEU A 31 -11.04 9.49 -1.61
CA LEU A 31 -11.56 10.00 -2.89
C LEU A 31 -11.70 11.52 -2.86
N GLY A 32 -12.23 12.07 -1.75
CA GLY A 32 -12.31 13.51 -1.55
C GLY A 32 -10.93 14.17 -1.54
N MET A 33 -9.96 13.53 -0.93
CA MET A 33 -8.57 14.00 -0.92
C MET A 33 -7.93 13.97 -2.31
N LEU A 34 -8.14 12.91 -3.09
CA LEU A 34 -7.68 12.82 -4.48
C LEU A 34 -8.29 13.93 -5.35
N ILE A 35 -9.60 14.13 -5.27
CA ILE A 35 -10.30 15.18 -6.00
C ILE A 35 -9.75 16.56 -5.61
N THR A 36 -9.53 16.79 -4.32
CA THR A 36 -8.91 18.04 -3.83
C THR A 36 -7.55 18.27 -4.48
N GLY A 37 -6.72 17.24 -4.56
CA GLY A 37 -5.41 17.31 -5.21
C GLY A 37 -5.52 17.63 -6.70
N ILE A 38 -6.43 16.99 -7.41
CA ILE A 38 -6.68 17.25 -8.84
C ILE A 38 -7.09 18.70 -9.06
N VAL A 39 -7.98 19.22 -8.21
CA VAL A 39 -8.47 20.61 -8.32
C VAL A 39 -7.40 21.63 -7.96
N LEU A 40 -6.67 21.42 -6.87
CA LEU A 40 -5.64 22.36 -6.41
C LEU A 40 -4.33 22.27 -7.19
N GLY A 41 -4.08 21.18 -7.87
CA GLY A 41 -2.83 20.90 -8.56
C GLY A 41 -2.59 21.73 -9.82
N PRO A 42 -1.42 21.57 -10.45
CA PRO A 42 -1.02 22.37 -11.62
C PRO A 42 -1.91 22.14 -12.85
N TYR A 43 -2.57 21.03 -12.95
CA TYR A 43 -3.51 20.74 -14.06
C TYR A 43 -4.97 21.17 -13.75
N GLY A 44 -5.23 21.65 -12.56
CA GLY A 44 -6.52 22.24 -12.14
C GLY A 44 -6.41 23.75 -11.98
N LEU A 45 -6.64 24.23 -10.77
CA LEU A 45 -6.58 25.66 -10.44
C LEU A 45 -5.17 26.20 -10.21
N ASN A 46 -4.17 25.33 -10.17
CA ASN A 46 -2.76 25.66 -9.93
C ASN A 46 -2.53 26.54 -8.69
N LEU A 47 -3.12 26.14 -7.57
CA LEU A 47 -3.05 26.85 -6.29
C LEU A 47 -1.93 26.33 -5.37
N LEU A 48 -1.29 25.20 -5.71
CA LEU A 48 -0.19 24.64 -4.93
C LEU A 48 1.15 25.19 -5.41
N ASP A 49 1.94 25.64 -4.45
CA ASP A 49 3.27 26.19 -4.72
C ASP A 49 4.27 25.10 -5.16
N GLY A 50 5.21 25.46 -6.03
CA GLY A 50 6.23 24.53 -6.52
C GLY A 50 7.12 23.94 -5.42
N SER A 51 7.26 24.62 -4.29
CA SER A 51 8.04 24.12 -3.16
C SER A 51 7.42 22.86 -2.52
N ILE A 52 6.10 22.83 -2.35
CA ILE A 52 5.41 21.63 -1.83
C ILE A 52 5.34 20.51 -2.88
N LEU A 53 5.18 20.87 -4.15
CA LEU A 53 5.19 19.90 -5.24
C LEU A 53 6.59 19.26 -5.41
N GLY A 54 7.65 20.03 -5.19
CA GLY A 54 9.03 19.55 -5.25
C GLY A 54 9.38 18.50 -4.22
N ILE A 55 8.76 18.53 -3.04
CA ILE A 55 8.94 17.53 -1.96
C ILE A 55 7.82 16.49 -1.89
N SER A 56 6.92 16.49 -2.85
CA SER A 56 5.74 15.61 -2.87
C SER A 56 6.11 14.12 -2.77
N ALA A 57 7.13 13.68 -3.51
CA ALA A 57 7.60 12.29 -3.49
C ALA A 57 8.10 11.88 -2.10
N ASP A 58 8.84 12.74 -1.42
CA ASP A 58 9.35 12.48 -0.07
C ASP A 58 8.22 12.41 0.96
N LEU A 59 7.26 13.33 0.89
CA LEU A 59 6.09 13.31 1.78
C LEU A 59 5.24 12.05 1.59
N ARG A 60 5.07 11.59 0.35
CA ARG A 60 4.37 10.33 0.06
C ARG A 60 5.13 9.11 0.59
N LYS A 61 6.46 9.13 0.49
CA LYS A 61 7.33 8.07 1.05
C LYS A 61 7.26 8.03 2.58
N ILE A 62 7.25 9.20 3.24
CA ILE A 62 7.05 9.30 4.69
C ILE A 62 5.69 8.72 5.09
N ALA A 63 4.63 9.03 4.36
CA ALA A 63 3.30 8.45 4.62
C ALA A 63 3.31 6.92 4.51
N LEU A 64 3.98 6.37 3.50
CA LEU A 64 4.15 4.92 3.34
C LEU A 64 4.90 4.30 4.53
N ILE A 65 5.97 4.92 5.00
CA ILE A 65 6.73 4.46 6.17
C ILE A 65 5.84 4.44 7.42
N ILE A 66 5.03 5.46 7.63
CA ILE A 66 4.10 5.56 8.76
C ILE A 66 3.09 4.42 8.74
N ILE A 67 2.46 4.16 7.61
CA ILE A 67 1.45 3.09 7.53
C ILE A 67 2.06 1.70 7.65
N LEU A 68 3.24 1.46 7.09
CA LEU A 68 3.94 0.18 7.22
C LEU A 68 4.39 -0.09 8.66
N THR A 69 4.89 0.93 9.36
CA THR A 69 5.23 0.79 10.78
C THR A 69 4.00 0.42 11.60
N ARG A 70 2.89 1.11 11.37
CA ARG A 70 1.61 0.81 12.02
C ARG A 70 1.14 -0.61 11.73
N ALA A 71 1.24 -1.05 10.48
CA ALA A 71 0.89 -2.40 10.09
C ALA A 71 1.72 -3.45 10.83
N GLY A 72 3.03 -3.24 10.93
CA GLY A 72 3.92 -4.13 11.68
C GLY A 72 3.62 -4.18 13.18
N LEU A 73 3.32 -3.02 13.79
CA LEU A 73 2.94 -2.94 15.21
C LEU A 73 1.61 -3.65 15.52
N GLY A 74 0.73 -3.79 14.54
CA GLY A 74 -0.59 -4.44 14.68
C GLY A 74 -0.66 -5.87 14.13
N LEU A 75 0.41 -6.39 13.53
CA LEU A 75 0.39 -7.71 12.87
C LEU A 75 0.38 -8.86 13.86
N ASP A 76 -0.70 -9.62 13.91
CA ASP A 76 -0.82 -10.82 14.73
C ASP A 76 -0.22 -12.06 14.02
N ILE A 77 1.07 -12.35 14.30
CA ILE A 77 1.77 -13.50 13.74
C ILE A 77 1.21 -14.82 14.28
N SER A 78 0.70 -14.86 15.51
CA SER A 78 0.12 -16.07 16.08
C SER A 78 -1.18 -16.44 15.38
N GLY A 79 -2.02 -15.46 15.06
CA GLY A 79 -3.20 -15.63 14.21
C GLY A 79 -2.86 -16.16 12.82
N LEU A 80 -1.82 -15.59 12.20
CA LEU A 80 -1.29 -16.04 10.90
C LEU A 80 -0.87 -17.50 10.90
N LYS A 81 -0.14 -17.93 11.94
CA LYS A 81 0.28 -19.34 12.09
C LYS A 81 -0.89 -20.30 12.21
N LYS A 82 -1.97 -19.89 12.86
CA LYS A 82 -3.20 -20.73 13.00
C LYS A 82 -3.91 -20.94 11.66
N ILE A 83 -3.94 -19.93 10.80
CA ILE A 83 -4.57 -20.02 9.48
C ILE A 83 -3.71 -20.86 8.52
N GLY A 84 -2.38 -20.82 8.68
CA GLY A 84 -1.44 -21.65 7.96
C GLY A 84 -1.23 -21.26 6.49
N ARG A 85 -1.21 -22.27 5.61
CA ARG A 85 -0.90 -22.12 4.18
C ARG A 85 -1.65 -20.99 3.47
N PRO A 86 -2.96 -20.82 3.58
CA PRO A 86 -3.67 -19.74 2.88
C PRO A 86 -3.19 -18.34 3.25
N ALA A 87 -2.83 -18.11 4.51
CA ALA A 87 -2.31 -16.82 4.96
C ALA A 87 -0.97 -16.47 4.28
N VAL A 88 -0.08 -17.44 4.16
CA VAL A 88 1.20 -17.24 3.47
C VAL A 88 0.99 -16.98 2.00
N LEU A 89 0.15 -17.76 1.33
CA LEU A 89 -0.13 -17.59 -0.10
C LEU A 89 -0.79 -16.24 -0.41
N MET A 90 -1.69 -15.76 0.45
CA MET A 90 -2.33 -14.45 0.28
C MET A 90 -1.36 -13.28 0.31
N CYS A 91 -0.17 -13.45 0.89
CA CYS A 91 0.86 -12.42 0.95
C CYS A 91 1.50 -12.12 -0.42
N PHE A 92 1.47 -13.05 -1.38
CA PHE A 92 2.17 -12.86 -2.66
C PHE A 92 1.45 -13.44 -3.89
N VAL A 93 0.62 -14.46 -3.77
CA VAL A 93 0.01 -15.12 -4.94
C VAL A 93 -1.00 -14.22 -5.66
N PRO A 94 -1.94 -13.54 -4.99
CA PRO A 94 -2.87 -12.63 -5.68
C PRO A 94 -2.16 -11.50 -6.41
N ALA A 95 -1.15 -10.90 -5.79
CA ALA A 95 -0.33 -9.85 -6.40
C ALA A 95 0.44 -10.37 -7.62
N SER A 96 1.02 -11.57 -7.54
CA SER A 96 1.72 -12.20 -8.65
C SER A 96 0.80 -12.49 -9.84
N PHE A 97 -0.41 -12.96 -9.60
CA PHE A 97 -1.42 -13.17 -10.65
C PHE A 97 -1.83 -11.86 -11.30
N GLU A 98 -2.05 -10.81 -10.55
CA GLU A 98 -2.38 -9.48 -11.07
C GLU A 98 -1.24 -8.90 -11.91
N LEU A 99 -0.01 -9.05 -11.45
CA LEU A 99 1.19 -8.67 -12.19
C LEU A 99 1.28 -9.40 -13.54
N ILE A 100 1.08 -10.71 -13.54
CA ILE A 100 1.06 -11.54 -14.77
C ILE A 100 -0.05 -11.07 -15.69
N GLY A 101 -1.25 -10.83 -15.19
CA GLY A 101 -2.37 -10.30 -15.96
C GLY A 101 -2.04 -8.96 -16.62
N MET A 102 -1.37 -8.07 -15.90
CA MET A 102 -0.91 -6.78 -16.42
C MET A 102 0.14 -6.96 -17.54
N ILE A 103 1.12 -7.82 -17.33
CA ILE A 103 2.15 -8.14 -18.33
C ILE A 103 1.55 -8.72 -19.62
N LEU A 104 0.47 -9.48 -19.51
CA LEU A 104 -0.22 -10.05 -20.67
C LEU A 104 -1.13 -9.04 -21.39
N LEU A 105 -1.81 -8.17 -20.66
CA LEU A 105 -2.83 -7.26 -21.20
C LEU A 105 -2.26 -5.92 -21.64
N ALA A 106 -1.42 -5.28 -20.83
CA ALA A 106 -0.98 -3.91 -21.07
C ALA A 106 -0.14 -3.71 -22.34
N PRO A 107 0.77 -4.60 -22.72
CA PRO A 107 1.49 -4.46 -23.98
C PRO A 107 0.58 -4.47 -25.21
N LYS A 108 -0.46 -5.29 -25.20
CA LYS A 108 -1.41 -5.41 -26.32
C LYS A 108 -2.38 -4.24 -26.39
N LEU A 109 -2.85 -3.74 -25.25
CA LEU A 109 -3.89 -2.71 -25.18
C LEU A 109 -3.33 -1.30 -25.16
N MET A 110 -2.15 -1.11 -24.59
CA MET A 110 -1.56 0.21 -24.33
C MET A 110 -0.21 0.43 -25.05
N GLY A 111 0.29 -0.55 -25.78
CA GLY A 111 1.56 -0.44 -26.50
C GLY A 111 2.79 -0.34 -25.61
N LEU A 112 2.71 -0.83 -24.38
CA LEU A 112 3.83 -0.86 -23.44
C LEU A 112 4.79 -2.00 -23.74
N THR A 113 6.06 -1.81 -23.41
CA THR A 113 7.03 -2.92 -23.35
C THR A 113 6.69 -3.86 -22.18
N THR A 114 7.22 -5.06 -22.20
CA THR A 114 7.01 -6.03 -21.11
C THR A 114 7.49 -5.48 -19.76
N LEU A 115 8.63 -4.79 -19.74
CA LEU A 115 9.17 -4.19 -18.52
C LEU A 115 8.32 -3.01 -18.00
N GLU A 116 7.85 -2.15 -18.89
CA GLU A 116 6.91 -1.08 -18.55
C GLU A 116 5.60 -1.64 -17.99
N ALA A 117 5.08 -2.69 -18.61
CA ALA A 117 3.90 -3.41 -18.11
C ALA A 117 4.14 -4.07 -16.74
N ALA A 118 5.34 -4.59 -16.49
CA ALA A 118 5.73 -5.14 -15.21
C ALA A 118 5.80 -4.06 -14.12
N ILE A 119 6.33 -2.89 -14.43
CA ILE A 119 6.35 -1.72 -13.52
C ILE A 119 4.92 -1.30 -13.17
N MET A 120 4.07 -1.12 -14.17
CA MET A 120 2.68 -0.76 -13.96
C MET A 120 1.91 -1.83 -13.18
N GLY A 121 2.15 -3.09 -13.47
CA GLY A 121 1.57 -4.23 -12.75
C GLY A 121 2.01 -4.28 -11.29
N ALA A 122 3.28 -4.03 -11.00
CA ALA A 122 3.77 -3.93 -9.63
C ALA A 122 3.12 -2.77 -8.87
N VAL A 123 2.95 -1.60 -9.49
CA VAL A 123 2.22 -0.48 -8.87
C VAL A 123 0.79 -0.86 -8.51
N LEU A 124 0.09 -1.58 -9.37
CA LEU A 124 -1.32 -1.92 -9.16
C LEU A 124 -1.55 -3.14 -8.28
N ALA A 125 -0.58 -4.01 -8.14
CA ALA A 125 -0.79 -5.35 -7.60
C ALA A 125 -1.12 -5.44 -6.10
N ALA A 126 -0.91 -4.39 -5.32
CA ALA A 126 -1.21 -4.40 -3.88
C ALA A 126 -2.70 -4.17 -3.59
N VAL A 127 -3.21 -4.84 -2.55
CA VAL A 127 -4.50 -4.51 -1.93
C VAL A 127 -4.31 -3.42 -0.87
N SER A 128 -5.27 -2.51 -0.72
CA SER A 128 -5.13 -1.41 0.22
C SER A 128 -5.57 -1.76 1.64
N PRO A 129 -4.65 -1.78 2.62
CA PRO A 129 -5.01 -1.89 4.03
C PRO A 129 -5.92 -0.76 4.51
N ALA A 130 -5.75 0.45 3.99
CA ALA A 130 -6.55 1.62 4.38
C ALA A 130 -8.06 1.43 4.15
N VAL A 131 -8.44 0.69 3.12
CA VAL A 131 -9.85 0.38 2.82
C VAL A 131 -10.32 -0.89 3.52
N VAL A 132 -9.46 -1.91 3.56
CA VAL A 132 -9.82 -3.26 3.99
C VAL A 132 -9.79 -3.42 5.50
N VAL A 133 -8.77 -2.89 6.19
CA VAL A 133 -8.56 -3.10 7.63
C VAL A 133 -9.75 -2.65 8.48
N PRO A 134 -10.29 -1.42 8.33
CA PRO A 134 -11.42 -0.99 9.15
C PRO A 134 -12.65 -1.89 8.99
N ARG A 135 -12.85 -2.40 7.77
CA ARG A 135 -13.97 -3.30 7.48
C ARG A 135 -13.80 -4.67 8.08
N MET A 136 -12.60 -5.23 8.01
CA MET A 136 -12.31 -6.53 8.62
C MET A 136 -12.42 -6.47 10.15
N VAL A 137 -11.96 -5.39 10.78
CA VAL A 137 -12.13 -5.17 12.21
C VAL A 137 -13.63 -5.14 12.56
N LYS A 138 -14.43 -4.39 11.80
CA LYS A 138 -15.89 -4.37 11.98
C LYS A 138 -16.51 -5.77 11.87
N LEU A 139 -16.12 -6.56 10.87
CA LEU A 139 -16.61 -7.92 10.72
C LEU A 139 -16.26 -8.81 11.93
N MET A 140 -15.04 -8.65 12.46
CA MET A 140 -14.64 -9.37 13.67
C MET A 140 -15.46 -8.96 14.88
N ASP A 141 -15.72 -7.68 15.07
CA ASP A 141 -16.54 -7.16 16.16
C ASP A 141 -18.00 -7.65 16.05
N GLU A 142 -18.55 -7.75 14.85
CA GLU A 142 -19.88 -8.26 14.57
C GLU A 142 -19.96 -9.80 14.52
N GLY A 143 -18.84 -10.51 14.51
CA GLY A 143 -18.73 -11.97 14.53
C GLY A 143 -18.88 -12.66 13.18
N TYR A 144 -18.84 -11.94 12.05
CA TYR A 144 -18.98 -12.53 10.71
C TYR A 144 -17.66 -13.12 10.17
N GLY A 145 -17.70 -14.37 9.76
CA GLY A 145 -16.56 -15.10 9.16
C GLY A 145 -15.40 -15.36 10.11
N VAL A 146 -15.59 -15.10 11.41
CA VAL A 146 -14.52 -15.21 12.42
C VAL A 146 -14.16 -16.67 12.69
N LYS A 147 -15.15 -17.56 12.70
CA LYS A 147 -14.95 -19.01 12.92
C LYS A 147 -14.08 -19.62 11.84
N GLU A 148 -14.28 -19.19 10.61
CA GLU A 148 -13.52 -19.61 9.44
C GLU A 148 -12.19 -18.86 9.28
N GLY A 149 -11.93 -17.84 10.09
CA GLY A 149 -10.71 -17.04 10.07
C GLY A 149 -10.59 -16.11 8.88
N ILE A 150 -11.69 -15.77 8.19
CA ILE A 150 -11.67 -14.97 6.95
C ILE A 150 -11.19 -13.54 7.16
N PRO A 151 -11.70 -12.76 8.14
CA PRO A 151 -11.19 -11.42 8.37
C PRO A 151 -9.70 -11.42 8.74
N GLN A 152 -9.27 -12.37 9.55
CA GLN A 152 -7.87 -12.53 9.96
C GLN A 152 -6.97 -12.86 8.75
N LEU A 153 -7.43 -13.74 7.86
CA LEU A 153 -6.72 -14.09 6.64
C LEU A 153 -6.51 -12.86 5.74
N ILE A 154 -7.57 -12.08 5.53
CA ILE A 154 -7.52 -10.88 4.70
C ILE A 154 -6.61 -9.81 5.32
N LEU A 155 -6.71 -9.58 6.63
CA LEU A 155 -5.84 -8.64 7.35
C LEU A 155 -4.37 -9.01 7.23
N ALA A 156 -4.07 -10.27 7.41
CA ALA A 156 -2.71 -10.78 7.33
C ALA A 156 -2.12 -10.60 5.93
N GLY A 157 -2.84 -11.03 4.91
CA GLY A 157 -2.42 -10.90 3.53
C GLY A 157 -2.25 -9.44 3.12
N ALA A 158 -3.22 -8.59 3.40
CA ALA A 158 -3.19 -7.18 3.05
C ALA A 158 -2.05 -6.39 3.70
N SER A 159 -1.55 -6.84 4.86
CA SER A 159 -0.43 -6.18 5.53
C SER A 159 0.93 -6.51 4.92
N VAL A 160 1.11 -7.72 4.38
CA VAL A 160 2.39 -8.20 3.84
C VAL A 160 2.47 -8.04 2.32
N ASP A 161 1.35 -8.09 1.63
CA ASP A 161 1.20 -7.93 0.18
C ASP A 161 1.88 -6.65 -0.35
N ASP A 162 1.68 -5.53 0.34
CA ASP A 162 2.27 -4.23 -0.01
C ASP A 162 3.79 -4.31 -0.14
N VAL A 163 4.43 -5.01 0.77
CA VAL A 163 5.88 -5.09 0.85
C VAL A 163 6.46 -5.92 -0.29
N TYR A 164 5.83 -7.06 -0.58
CA TYR A 164 6.19 -7.89 -1.72
C TYR A 164 6.13 -7.11 -3.04
N VAL A 165 5.04 -6.39 -3.24
CA VAL A 165 4.81 -5.57 -4.43
C VAL A 165 5.85 -4.45 -4.56
N ILE A 166 6.22 -3.79 -3.47
CA ILE A 166 7.20 -2.71 -3.50
C ILE A 166 8.59 -3.25 -3.85
N VAL A 167 8.96 -4.43 -3.37
CA VAL A 167 10.23 -5.07 -3.76
C VAL A 167 10.26 -5.40 -5.25
N LEU A 168 9.17 -5.94 -5.79
CA LEU A 168 9.04 -6.19 -7.23
C LEU A 168 9.16 -4.89 -8.03
N PHE A 169 8.45 -3.85 -7.61
CA PHE A 169 8.49 -2.53 -8.22
C PHE A 169 9.92 -1.97 -8.25
N SER A 170 10.61 -1.98 -7.13
CA SER A 170 11.99 -1.48 -7.02
C SER A 170 12.94 -2.26 -7.94
N THR A 171 12.76 -3.58 -8.05
CA THR A 171 13.54 -4.43 -8.94
C THR A 171 13.31 -4.05 -10.41
N PHE A 172 12.06 -3.89 -10.84
CA PHE A 172 11.74 -3.53 -12.22
C PHE A 172 12.19 -2.10 -12.57
N VAL A 173 12.09 -1.17 -11.63
CA VAL A 173 12.62 0.19 -11.80
C VAL A 173 14.13 0.17 -11.99
N GLY A 174 14.85 -0.60 -11.17
CA GLY A 174 16.29 -0.79 -11.33
C GLY A 174 16.67 -1.38 -12.71
N MET A 175 15.90 -2.36 -13.18
CA MET A 175 16.10 -2.92 -14.53
C MET A 175 15.87 -1.87 -15.64
N MET A 176 14.89 -0.99 -15.49
CA MET A 176 14.61 0.10 -16.44
C MET A 176 15.71 1.16 -16.45
N GLN A 177 16.37 1.39 -15.32
CA GLN A 177 17.47 2.35 -15.18
C GLN A 177 18.81 1.87 -15.77
N GLY A 178 18.81 0.77 -16.49
CA GLY A 178 19.97 0.26 -17.23
C GLY A 178 20.81 -0.76 -16.47
N GLU A 179 20.38 -1.19 -15.30
CA GLU A 179 21.05 -2.26 -14.55
C GLU A 179 20.89 -3.66 -15.20
N GLY A 180 20.12 -3.77 -16.26
CA GLY A 180 19.88 -4.99 -17.04
C GLY A 180 19.03 -6.02 -16.32
N ALA A 181 18.36 -6.90 -17.08
CA ALA A 181 17.70 -8.07 -16.57
C ALA A 181 18.72 -9.19 -16.35
N SER A 182 18.97 -9.57 -15.11
CA SER A 182 19.79 -10.74 -14.77
C SER A 182 19.04 -11.67 -13.83
N VAL A 183 19.28 -12.96 -13.94
CA VAL A 183 18.74 -13.97 -13.02
C VAL A 183 19.08 -13.62 -11.57
N LEU A 184 20.25 -13.02 -11.34
CA LEU A 184 20.72 -12.60 -10.03
C LEU A 184 19.77 -11.58 -9.37
N LYS A 185 19.17 -10.65 -10.15
CA LYS A 185 18.20 -9.68 -9.62
C LYS A 185 16.92 -10.34 -9.12
N PHE A 186 16.43 -11.33 -9.85
CA PHE A 186 15.25 -12.10 -9.40
C PHE A 186 15.55 -12.95 -8.17
N VAL A 187 16.76 -13.52 -8.05
CA VAL A 187 17.20 -14.23 -6.84
C VAL A 187 17.36 -13.27 -5.66
N ASN A 188 17.75 -12.03 -5.92
CA ASN A 188 17.87 -11.02 -4.87
C ASN A 188 16.51 -10.60 -4.26
N ILE A 189 15.39 -10.81 -4.94
CA ILE A 189 14.07 -10.50 -4.40
C ILE A 189 13.82 -11.26 -3.07
N PRO A 190 13.82 -12.60 -3.04
CA PRO A 190 13.65 -13.32 -1.78
C PRO A 190 14.77 -13.02 -0.77
N ILE A 191 16.00 -12.85 -1.22
CA ILE A 191 17.13 -12.52 -0.32
C ILE A 191 16.89 -11.18 0.36
N SER A 192 16.52 -10.13 -0.38
CA SER A 192 16.23 -8.81 0.19
C SER A 192 15.04 -8.83 1.15
N ILE A 193 14.05 -9.66 0.89
CA ILE A 193 12.92 -9.88 1.78
C ILE A 193 13.39 -10.52 3.09
N PHE A 194 14.13 -11.63 3.03
CA PHE A 194 14.63 -12.30 4.21
C PHE A 194 15.57 -11.43 5.04
N LEU A 195 16.48 -10.69 4.39
CA LEU A 195 17.36 -9.75 5.09
C LEU A 195 16.59 -8.61 5.74
N GLY A 196 15.58 -8.05 5.06
CA GLY A 196 14.71 -7.04 5.61
C GLY A 196 13.97 -7.55 6.86
N ILE A 197 13.40 -8.74 6.80
CA ILE A 197 12.76 -9.39 7.95
C ILE A 197 13.76 -9.57 9.11
N ALA A 198 14.93 -10.11 8.85
CA ALA A 198 15.95 -10.35 9.87
C ALA A 198 16.41 -9.04 10.53
N ILE A 199 16.76 -8.04 9.75
CA ILE A 199 17.19 -6.71 10.24
C ILE A 199 16.07 -6.07 11.05
N GLY A 200 14.84 -6.07 10.54
CA GLY A 200 13.69 -5.49 11.22
C GLY A 200 13.40 -6.16 12.56
N LEU A 201 13.37 -7.48 12.61
CA LEU A 201 13.15 -8.25 13.84
C LEU A 201 14.25 -7.98 14.88
N VAL A 202 15.51 -7.99 14.46
CA VAL A 202 16.65 -7.71 15.36
C VAL A 202 16.52 -6.30 15.93
N LEU A 203 16.31 -5.29 15.11
CA LEU A 203 16.14 -3.91 15.55
C LEU A 203 14.92 -3.75 16.46
N GLY A 204 13.79 -4.40 16.13
CA GLY A 204 12.59 -4.35 16.96
C GLY A 204 12.79 -4.95 18.34
N VAL A 205 13.51 -6.09 18.43
CA VAL A 205 13.86 -6.72 19.70
C VAL A 205 14.85 -5.86 20.50
N LEU A 206 15.85 -5.28 19.84
CA LEU A 206 16.81 -4.37 20.49
C LEU A 206 16.12 -3.12 21.04
N LEU A 207 15.20 -2.54 20.28
CA LEU A 207 14.39 -1.40 20.74
C LEU A 207 13.47 -1.79 21.88
N ALA A 208 12.86 -2.96 21.86
CA ALA A 208 12.05 -3.45 22.95
C ALA A 208 12.86 -3.55 24.26
N HIS A 209 14.09 -4.06 24.14
CA HIS A 209 15.02 -4.17 25.28
C HIS A 209 15.46 -2.77 25.79
N TYR A 210 15.80 -1.87 24.85
CA TYR A 210 16.15 -0.49 25.18
C TYR A 210 15.02 0.24 25.90
N PHE A 211 13.79 0.16 25.38
CA PHE A 211 12.61 0.79 25.99
C PHE A 211 12.19 0.16 27.33
N LYS A 212 12.67 -1.04 27.64
CA LYS A 212 12.52 -1.63 28.95
C LYS A 212 13.47 -1.01 29.99
N LYS A 213 14.70 -0.73 29.56
CA LYS A 213 15.74 -0.18 30.44
C LYS A 213 15.59 1.33 30.64
N VAL A 214 15.25 2.04 29.58
CA VAL A 214 15.18 3.51 29.56
C VAL A 214 13.73 3.95 29.50
N HIS A 215 13.26 4.59 30.56
CA HIS A 215 11.89 5.07 30.66
C HIS A 215 11.75 6.42 29.94
N ILE A 216 11.30 6.37 28.69
CA ILE A 216 11.01 7.55 27.86
C ILE A 216 9.54 7.56 27.44
N ARG A 217 9.04 8.74 27.09
CA ARG A 217 7.66 8.93 26.64
C ARG A 217 7.41 8.19 25.32
N ASP A 218 6.19 7.73 25.12
CA ASP A 218 5.81 7.01 23.89
C ASP A 218 6.00 7.85 22.62
N THR A 219 5.83 9.16 22.71
CA THR A 219 6.13 10.08 21.59
C THR A 219 7.61 10.04 21.21
N SER A 220 8.51 10.01 22.20
CA SER A 220 9.95 9.88 21.94
C SER A 220 10.30 8.52 21.33
N LYS A 221 9.65 7.45 21.79
CA LYS A 221 9.79 6.10 21.15
C LYS A 221 9.38 6.11 19.70
N LEU A 222 8.23 6.75 19.38
CA LEU A 222 7.75 6.92 18.00
C LEU A 222 8.80 7.65 17.15
N LEU A 223 9.34 8.75 17.62
CA LEU A 223 10.36 9.53 16.90
C LEU A 223 11.65 8.73 16.67
N ILE A 224 12.08 7.93 17.65
CA ILE A 224 13.24 7.04 17.51
C ILE A 224 13.01 6.02 16.40
N ILE A 225 11.86 5.35 16.41
CA ILE A 225 11.50 4.35 15.39
C ILE A 225 11.42 5.02 14.01
N LEU A 226 10.81 6.19 13.92
CA LEU A 226 10.70 6.94 12.67
C LEU A 226 12.08 7.33 12.13
N SER A 227 12.98 7.81 13.02
CA SER A 227 14.34 8.17 12.65
C SER A 227 15.15 6.96 12.15
N ILE A 228 15.06 5.82 12.82
CA ILE A 228 15.69 4.57 12.38
C ILE A 228 15.13 4.14 11.04
N SER A 229 13.82 4.28 10.83
CA SER A 229 13.17 3.96 9.56
C SER A 229 13.74 4.79 8.41
N PHE A 230 13.91 6.08 8.60
CA PHE A 230 14.52 6.95 7.59
C PHE A 230 15.98 6.60 7.31
N LEU A 231 16.74 6.27 8.36
CA LEU A 231 18.13 5.82 8.20
C LEU A 231 18.25 4.51 7.43
N LEU A 232 17.33 3.56 7.64
CA LEU A 232 17.28 2.30 6.89
C LEU A 232 17.01 2.53 5.40
N VAL A 233 16.12 3.45 5.06
CA VAL A 233 15.84 3.82 3.66
C VAL A 233 17.08 4.43 3.01
N VAL A 234 17.73 5.37 3.69
CA VAL A 234 18.96 5.99 3.18
C VAL A 234 20.08 4.97 3.05
N LEU A 235 20.18 4.02 3.96
CA LEU A 235 21.19 2.96 3.92
C LEU A 235 20.96 2.05 2.69
N GLU A 236 19.72 1.63 2.45
CA GLU A 236 19.38 0.85 1.25
C GLU A 236 19.76 1.58 -0.02
N ASP A 237 19.39 2.86 -0.14
CA ASP A 237 19.68 3.69 -1.32
C ASP A 237 21.20 3.87 -1.58
N LYS A 238 22.02 3.83 -0.52
CA LYS A 238 23.50 3.95 -0.62
C LYS A 238 24.21 2.63 -0.86
N LEU A 239 23.57 1.49 -0.62
CA LEU A 239 24.19 0.20 -0.86
C LEU A 239 24.24 -0.10 -2.36
N THR A 240 25.45 -0.16 -2.90
CA THR A 240 25.73 -0.52 -4.31
C THR A 240 26.16 -1.97 -4.49
N THR A 241 25.99 -2.78 -3.46
CA THR A 241 26.39 -4.20 -3.46
C THR A 241 25.37 -5.06 -4.22
N ALA A 242 25.82 -6.22 -4.70
CA ALA A 242 24.97 -7.18 -5.40
C ALA A 242 23.83 -7.72 -4.52
N ILE A 243 23.98 -7.68 -3.20
CA ILE A 243 23.01 -8.12 -2.21
C ILE A 243 22.53 -6.89 -1.44
N THR A 244 21.24 -6.60 -1.52
CA THR A 244 20.60 -5.52 -0.78
C THR A 244 19.53 -6.09 0.17
N PHE A 245 19.07 -5.26 1.10
CA PHE A 245 17.92 -5.59 1.95
C PHE A 245 16.76 -4.64 1.63
N SER A 246 15.53 -5.05 1.86
CA SER A 246 14.37 -4.15 1.75
C SER A 246 14.20 -3.36 3.05
N SER A 247 14.44 -2.06 2.99
CA SER A 247 14.25 -1.15 4.13
C SER A 247 12.79 -1.10 4.58
N LEU A 248 11.84 -1.11 3.66
CA LEU A 248 10.41 -1.04 3.98
C LEU A 248 9.93 -2.31 4.69
N ILE A 249 10.44 -3.47 4.32
CA ILE A 249 10.23 -4.72 5.07
C ILE A 249 10.84 -4.62 6.47
N ALA A 250 12.07 -4.15 6.56
CA ALA A 250 12.74 -3.96 7.85
C ALA A 250 11.93 -3.02 8.76
N ILE A 251 11.42 -1.92 8.24
CA ILE A 251 10.56 -0.97 8.95
C ILE A 251 9.31 -1.66 9.51
N MET A 252 8.61 -2.41 8.69
CA MET A 252 7.43 -3.16 9.12
C MET A 252 7.79 -4.18 10.22
N PHE A 253 8.87 -4.92 10.05
CA PHE A 253 9.30 -5.95 10.99
C PHE A 253 9.94 -5.41 12.28
N ILE A 254 10.37 -4.16 12.33
CA ILE A 254 10.67 -3.46 13.60
C ILE A 254 9.40 -3.45 14.46
N GLY A 255 8.27 -3.09 13.89
CA GLY A 255 6.98 -3.13 14.58
C GLY A 255 6.60 -4.52 15.06
N VAL A 256 6.80 -5.53 14.23
CA VAL A 256 6.56 -6.95 14.57
C VAL A 256 7.45 -7.42 15.71
N GLY A 257 8.75 -7.11 15.66
CA GLY A 257 9.71 -7.48 16.71
C GLY A 257 9.38 -6.82 18.05
N LEU A 258 9.01 -5.55 18.02
CA LEU A 258 8.58 -4.81 19.20
C LEU A 258 7.28 -5.40 19.80
N GLN A 259 6.30 -5.69 18.97
CA GLN A 259 5.04 -6.29 19.39
C GLN A 259 5.27 -7.68 20.05
N LYS A 260 6.10 -8.50 19.46
CA LYS A 260 6.40 -9.85 19.99
C LYS A 260 7.01 -9.81 21.39
N LYS A 261 7.80 -8.79 21.70
CA LYS A 261 8.50 -8.65 22.98
C LYS A 261 7.74 -7.79 23.99
N ARG A 262 7.03 -6.76 23.52
CA ARG A 262 6.32 -5.79 24.36
C ARG A 262 5.00 -5.35 23.71
N GLU A 263 4.02 -6.23 23.71
CA GLU A 263 2.71 -6.03 23.07
C GLU A 263 1.99 -4.75 23.54
N VAL A 264 2.04 -4.46 24.84
CA VAL A 264 1.38 -3.26 25.41
C VAL A 264 2.00 -1.97 24.85
N VAL A 265 3.33 -1.92 24.75
CA VAL A 265 4.04 -0.76 24.16
C VAL A 265 3.72 -0.65 22.67
N ALA A 266 3.70 -1.76 21.95
CA ALA A 266 3.36 -1.79 20.53
C ALA A 266 1.94 -1.27 20.28
N LYS A 267 0.96 -1.64 21.10
CA LYS A 267 -0.43 -1.14 21.00
C LYS A 267 -0.49 0.38 21.22
N ARG A 268 0.21 0.92 22.22
CA ARG A 268 0.25 2.37 22.46
C ARG A 268 0.91 3.12 21.33
N LEU A 269 2.02 2.58 20.78
CA LEU A 269 2.70 3.17 19.63
C LEU A 269 1.85 3.08 18.36
N SER A 270 1.17 1.97 18.13
CA SER A 270 0.24 1.83 17.01
C SER A 270 -0.85 2.90 17.03
N ALA A 271 -1.41 3.20 18.20
CA ALA A 271 -2.39 4.28 18.37
C ALA A 271 -1.80 5.65 18.03
N LYS A 272 -0.55 5.93 18.42
CA LYS A 272 0.13 7.20 18.08
C LYS A 272 0.46 7.29 16.59
N TYR A 273 0.93 6.22 15.98
CA TYR A 273 1.12 6.15 14.53
C TYR A 273 -0.21 6.32 13.77
N GLY A 274 -1.31 5.83 14.32
CA GLY A 274 -2.64 6.06 13.78
C GLY A 274 -3.04 7.53 13.76
N LYS A 275 -2.67 8.31 14.78
CA LYS A 275 -2.89 9.76 14.81
C LYS A 275 -2.00 10.50 13.80
N LEU A 276 -0.75 10.08 13.68
CA LEU A 276 0.17 10.64 12.68
C LEU A 276 -0.29 10.32 11.25
N TRP A 277 -0.87 9.14 11.04
CA TRP A 277 -1.43 8.73 9.77
C TRP A 277 -2.55 9.65 9.29
N VAL A 278 -3.34 10.22 10.17
CA VAL A 278 -4.42 11.15 9.77
C VAL A 278 -3.90 12.30 8.92
N ALA A 279 -2.81 12.93 9.31
CA ALA A 279 -2.17 13.98 8.53
C ALA A 279 -1.43 13.44 7.30
N ALA A 280 -0.70 12.33 7.47
CA ALA A 280 0.05 11.69 6.39
C ALA A 280 -0.86 11.23 5.24
N GLU A 281 -2.04 10.69 5.55
CA GLU A 281 -3.05 10.27 4.58
C GLU A 281 -3.51 11.46 3.71
N VAL A 282 -3.79 12.60 4.32
CA VAL A 282 -4.21 13.80 3.59
C VAL A 282 -3.13 14.24 2.61
N PHE A 283 -1.88 14.34 3.06
CA PHE A 283 -0.76 14.68 2.18
C PHE A 283 -0.57 13.66 1.06
N LEU A 284 -0.64 12.38 1.39
CA LEU A 284 -0.46 11.30 0.40
C LEU A 284 -1.45 11.43 -0.75
N PHE A 285 -2.75 11.45 -0.43
CA PHE A 285 -3.79 11.42 -1.46
C PHE A 285 -3.98 12.76 -2.17
N VAL A 286 -3.86 13.88 -1.49
CA VAL A 286 -3.93 15.20 -2.14
C VAL A 286 -2.74 15.40 -3.08
N LEU A 287 -1.53 15.08 -2.64
CA LEU A 287 -0.34 15.28 -3.46
C LEU A 287 -0.29 14.35 -4.67
N VAL A 288 -0.73 13.09 -4.55
CA VAL A 288 -0.82 12.22 -5.72
C VAL A 288 -1.90 12.71 -6.69
N GLY A 289 -3.03 13.20 -6.17
CA GLY A 289 -4.06 13.83 -7.00
C GLY A 289 -3.55 15.05 -7.78
N ALA A 290 -2.71 15.86 -7.15
CA ALA A 290 -2.10 17.04 -7.78
C ALA A 290 -1.18 16.70 -8.97
N THR A 291 -0.66 15.48 -9.04
CA THR A 291 0.20 15.04 -10.15
C THR A 291 -0.56 14.53 -11.36
N VAL A 292 -1.88 14.37 -11.26
CA VAL A 292 -2.72 13.82 -12.35
C VAL A 292 -2.95 14.85 -13.45
N ASN A 293 -2.62 14.47 -14.67
CA ASN A 293 -2.94 15.23 -15.88
C ASN A 293 -4.32 14.83 -16.41
N ILE A 294 -5.33 15.67 -16.23
CA ILE A 294 -6.72 15.38 -16.60
C ILE A 294 -6.87 15.20 -18.12
N SER A 295 -6.14 15.97 -18.91
CA SER A 295 -6.20 15.86 -20.38
C SER A 295 -5.67 14.51 -20.88
N TYR A 296 -4.66 13.96 -20.23
CA TYR A 296 -4.13 12.65 -20.52
C TYR A 296 -5.11 11.53 -20.12
N LEU A 297 -5.81 11.71 -19.01
CA LEU A 297 -6.85 10.81 -18.55
C LEU A 297 -7.96 10.59 -19.62
N GLY A 298 -8.38 11.67 -20.28
CA GLY A 298 -9.36 11.59 -21.37
C GLY A 298 -8.89 10.75 -22.57
N LYS A 299 -7.58 10.71 -22.83
CA LYS A 299 -7.02 9.95 -23.96
C LYS A 299 -6.93 8.44 -23.70
N VAL A 300 -6.59 8.04 -22.48
CA VAL A 300 -6.29 6.64 -22.15
C VAL A 300 -7.32 5.95 -21.26
N GLY A 301 -8.30 6.68 -20.76
CA GLY A 301 -9.20 6.24 -19.71
C GLY A 301 -9.93 4.91 -19.99
N VAL A 302 -10.45 4.71 -21.19
CA VAL A 302 -11.16 3.47 -21.56
C VAL A 302 -10.21 2.26 -21.58
N LYS A 303 -9.05 2.42 -22.19
CA LYS A 303 -8.02 1.35 -22.22
C LYS A 303 -7.52 1.03 -20.83
N ALA A 304 -7.31 2.07 -19.99
CA ALA A 304 -6.92 1.93 -18.61
C ALA A 304 -7.96 1.15 -17.80
N LEU A 305 -9.25 1.46 -17.96
CA LEU A 305 -10.33 0.72 -17.29
C LEU A 305 -10.33 -0.77 -17.68
N ILE A 306 -10.18 -1.07 -18.96
CA ILE A 306 -10.14 -2.48 -19.45
C ILE A 306 -8.96 -3.22 -18.82
N VAL A 307 -7.79 -2.60 -18.79
CA VAL A 307 -6.58 -3.20 -18.20
C VAL A 307 -6.74 -3.40 -16.69
N ILE A 308 -7.29 -2.43 -15.99
CA ILE A 308 -7.53 -2.53 -14.53
C ILE A 308 -8.52 -3.67 -14.23
N ILE A 309 -9.64 -3.74 -14.94
CA ILE A 309 -10.64 -4.80 -14.74
C ILE A 309 -10.05 -6.17 -15.09
N GLY A 310 -9.32 -6.29 -16.19
CA GLY A 310 -8.66 -7.53 -16.57
C GLY A 310 -7.64 -7.99 -15.53
N ALA A 311 -6.82 -7.08 -15.03
CA ALA A 311 -5.86 -7.39 -13.96
C ALA A 311 -6.56 -7.80 -12.66
N LEU A 312 -7.69 -7.18 -12.31
CA LEU A 312 -8.49 -7.58 -11.15
C LEU A 312 -9.07 -8.98 -11.29
N VAL A 313 -9.47 -9.40 -12.48
CA VAL A 313 -9.92 -10.77 -12.72
C VAL A 313 -8.79 -11.76 -12.43
N PHE A 314 -7.58 -11.47 -12.88
CA PHE A 314 -6.40 -12.28 -12.54
C PHE A 314 -6.14 -12.30 -11.02
N ARG A 315 -6.25 -11.16 -10.36
CA ARG A 315 -6.12 -11.08 -8.91
C ARG A 315 -7.14 -11.93 -8.17
N MET A 316 -8.40 -11.86 -8.55
CA MET A 316 -9.47 -12.65 -7.96
C MET A 316 -9.24 -14.14 -8.17
N PHE A 317 -8.76 -14.53 -9.34
CA PHE A 317 -8.35 -15.90 -9.60
C PHE A 317 -7.17 -16.34 -8.73
N GLY A 318 -6.21 -15.46 -8.50
CA GLY A 318 -5.09 -15.70 -7.57
C GLY A 318 -5.56 -15.92 -6.14
N VAL A 319 -6.52 -15.14 -5.65
CA VAL A 319 -7.15 -15.35 -4.34
C VAL A 319 -7.86 -16.71 -4.30
N PHE A 320 -8.61 -17.05 -5.33
CA PHE A 320 -9.27 -18.35 -5.43
C PHE A 320 -8.28 -19.51 -5.32
N VAL A 321 -7.14 -19.43 -6.01
CA VAL A 321 -6.08 -20.45 -5.95
C VAL A 321 -5.52 -20.58 -4.52
N CYS A 322 -5.35 -19.47 -3.79
CA CYS A 322 -4.92 -19.51 -2.38
C CYS A 322 -5.89 -20.26 -1.47
N LEU A 323 -7.18 -20.24 -1.79
CA LEU A 323 -8.25 -20.85 -1.01
C LEU A 323 -8.56 -22.30 -1.40
N LEU A 324 -7.90 -22.83 -2.42
CA LEU A 324 -8.02 -24.25 -2.79
C LEU A 324 -7.50 -25.15 -1.67
N GLY A 325 -8.21 -26.22 -1.41
CA GLY A 325 -7.87 -27.16 -0.33
C GLY A 325 -8.24 -26.66 1.08
N THR A 326 -8.92 -25.53 1.21
CA THR A 326 -9.50 -25.06 2.46
C THR A 326 -10.94 -25.54 2.64
N SER A 327 -11.43 -25.53 3.88
CA SER A 327 -12.82 -25.86 4.21
C SER A 327 -13.83 -24.76 3.87
N LEU A 328 -13.38 -23.63 3.30
CA LEU A 328 -14.24 -22.51 2.97
C LEU A 328 -15.27 -22.87 1.89
N LYS A 329 -16.51 -22.45 2.12
CA LYS A 329 -17.61 -22.61 1.17
C LYS A 329 -17.49 -21.67 -0.02
N ARG A 330 -18.20 -21.93 -1.10
CA ARG A 330 -18.20 -21.09 -2.31
C ARG A 330 -18.50 -19.62 -2.03
N LYS A 331 -19.48 -19.34 -1.17
CA LYS A 331 -19.85 -17.97 -0.76
C LYS A 331 -18.72 -17.25 -0.02
N GLU A 332 -18.07 -17.95 0.90
CA GLU A 332 -16.95 -17.44 1.69
C GLU A 332 -15.73 -17.15 0.82
N ARG A 333 -15.44 -18.01 -0.15
CA ARG A 333 -14.39 -17.78 -1.15
C ARG A 333 -14.70 -16.56 -2.02
N LEU A 334 -15.94 -16.42 -2.49
CA LEU A 334 -16.35 -15.24 -3.26
C LEU A 334 -16.17 -13.96 -2.46
N PHE A 335 -16.58 -13.95 -1.19
CA PHE A 335 -16.37 -12.79 -0.33
C PHE A 335 -14.88 -12.43 -0.21
N THR A 336 -14.03 -13.41 0.02
CA THR A 336 -12.57 -13.19 0.14
C THR A 336 -11.99 -12.62 -1.16
N MET A 337 -12.43 -13.10 -2.31
CA MET A 337 -12.03 -12.58 -3.61
C MET A 337 -12.46 -11.10 -3.78
N LEU A 338 -13.68 -10.76 -3.44
CA LEU A 338 -14.20 -9.38 -3.51
C LEU A 338 -13.49 -8.45 -2.52
N ALA A 339 -13.23 -8.92 -1.31
CA ALA A 339 -12.59 -8.12 -0.27
C ALA A 339 -11.11 -7.80 -0.57
N TYR A 340 -10.50 -8.53 -1.48
CA TYR A 340 -9.09 -8.39 -1.84
C TYR A 340 -8.86 -7.56 -3.11
N THR A 341 -9.81 -6.71 -3.47
CA THR A 341 -9.77 -5.88 -4.69
C THR A 341 -9.44 -4.41 -4.47
N PRO A 342 -9.71 -3.76 -3.31
CA PRO A 342 -9.51 -2.32 -3.17
C PRO A 342 -8.05 -1.92 -3.26
N LYS A 343 -7.77 -0.81 -3.96
CA LYS A 343 -6.46 -0.23 -4.17
C LYS A 343 -6.45 1.22 -3.68
N ALA A 344 -5.41 1.64 -2.99
CA ALA A 344 -5.26 3.01 -2.56
C ALA A 344 -3.81 3.39 -2.19
N THR A 345 -3.30 2.95 -1.04
CA THR A 345 -2.10 3.49 -0.40
C THR A 345 -0.82 3.28 -1.19
N VAL A 346 -0.55 2.07 -1.65
CA VAL A 346 0.67 1.76 -2.41
C VAL A 346 0.63 2.46 -3.77
N GLN A 347 -0.49 2.42 -4.47
CA GLN A 347 -0.68 3.08 -5.76
C GLN A 347 -0.44 4.59 -5.65
N ALA A 348 -0.93 5.22 -4.58
CA ALA A 348 -0.68 6.63 -4.30
C ALA A 348 0.78 6.92 -3.94
N ALA A 349 1.43 6.02 -3.21
CA ALA A 349 2.81 6.20 -2.75
C ALA A 349 3.84 6.03 -3.87
N ILE A 350 3.70 5.03 -4.72
CA ILE A 350 4.71 4.67 -5.73
C ILE A 350 4.29 4.92 -7.18
N GLY A 351 3.00 5.17 -7.44
CA GLY A 351 2.48 5.36 -8.80
C GLY A 351 3.08 6.53 -9.56
N GLY A 352 3.55 7.57 -8.86
CA GLY A 352 4.21 8.73 -9.45
C GLY A 352 5.73 8.60 -9.61
N ILE A 353 6.35 7.55 -9.09
CA ILE A 353 7.82 7.39 -9.14
C ILE A 353 8.33 7.24 -10.57
N PRO A 354 7.74 6.44 -11.47
CA PRO A 354 8.19 6.34 -12.86
C PRO A 354 8.19 7.69 -13.59
N LEU A 355 7.17 8.52 -13.33
CA LEU A 355 7.10 9.87 -13.89
C LEU A 355 8.22 10.77 -13.33
N ALA A 356 8.45 10.74 -12.02
CA ALA A 356 9.52 11.50 -11.37
C ALA A 356 10.92 11.10 -11.86
N LEU A 357 11.12 9.84 -12.23
CA LEU A 357 12.36 9.32 -12.82
C LEU A 357 12.50 9.62 -14.33
N GLY A 358 11.51 10.24 -14.95
CA GLY A 358 11.53 10.59 -16.37
C GLY A 358 11.28 9.40 -17.31
N PHE A 359 10.66 8.32 -16.84
CA PHE A 359 10.32 7.20 -17.71
C PHE A 359 9.22 7.58 -18.69
N THR A 360 9.31 7.07 -19.93
CA THR A 360 8.33 7.33 -20.99
C THR A 360 6.93 6.85 -20.62
N CYS A 361 6.82 5.79 -19.83
CA CYS A 361 5.55 5.26 -19.32
C CYS A 361 5.03 6.00 -18.06
N GLY A 362 5.76 7.00 -17.54
CA GLY A 362 5.47 7.62 -16.26
C GLY A 362 4.06 8.20 -16.13
N ASP A 363 3.62 8.99 -17.10
CA ASP A 363 2.26 9.56 -17.13
C ASP A 363 1.17 8.46 -17.18
N LEU A 364 1.40 7.41 -17.95
CA LEU A 364 0.47 6.30 -18.08
C LEU A 364 0.36 5.50 -16.77
N VAL A 365 1.48 5.17 -16.16
CA VAL A 365 1.52 4.44 -14.88
C VAL A 365 0.79 5.21 -13.78
N LEU A 366 1.08 6.51 -13.67
CA LEU A 366 0.41 7.38 -12.69
C LEU A 366 -1.10 7.46 -12.94
N THR A 367 -1.51 7.68 -14.19
CA THR A 367 -2.92 7.77 -14.56
C THR A 367 -3.68 6.48 -14.27
N VAL A 368 -3.10 5.35 -14.62
CA VAL A 368 -3.70 4.03 -14.35
C VAL A 368 -3.76 3.76 -12.84
N ALA A 369 -2.73 4.14 -12.09
CA ALA A 369 -2.71 4.00 -10.62
C ALA A 369 -3.84 4.80 -9.96
N VAL A 370 -4.02 6.07 -10.33
CA VAL A 370 -5.08 6.93 -9.78
C VAL A 370 -6.46 6.44 -10.20
N LEU A 371 -6.62 6.03 -11.46
CA LEU A 371 -7.88 5.45 -11.94
C LEU A 371 -8.24 4.17 -11.19
N ALA A 372 -7.25 3.32 -10.91
CA ALA A 372 -7.43 2.11 -10.12
C ALA A 372 -7.92 2.44 -8.70
N ILE A 373 -7.37 3.47 -8.06
CA ILE A 373 -7.83 3.92 -6.74
C ILE A 373 -9.30 4.39 -6.82
N VAL A 374 -9.60 5.29 -7.74
CA VAL A 374 -10.94 5.88 -7.90
C VAL A 374 -11.99 4.81 -8.21
N LEU A 375 -11.65 3.81 -8.99
CA LEU A 375 -12.55 2.72 -9.35
C LEU A 375 -12.68 1.68 -8.23
N THR A 376 -11.56 1.17 -7.72
CA THR A 376 -11.57 -0.03 -6.87
C THR A 376 -11.80 0.28 -5.38
N ALA A 377 -11.38 1.44 -4.89
CA ALA A 377 -11.59 1.77 -3.48
C ALA A 377 -13.08 1.87 -3.11
N PRO A 378 -13.94 2.62 -3.84
CA PRO A 378 -15.37 2.65 -3.55
C PRO A 378 -16.06 1.32 -3.90
N LEU A 379 -15.77 0.72 -5.06
CA LEU A 379 -16.42 -0.53 -5.47
C LEU A 379 -16.06 -1.68 -4.53
N GLY A 380 -14.79 -1.80 -4.14
CA GLY A 380 -14.36 -2.80 -3.17
C GLY A 380 -14.96 -2.58 -1.79
N ALA A 381 -15.03 -1.33 -1.33
CA ALA A 381 -15.69 -0.97 -0.08
C ALA A 381 -17.17 -1.37 -0.08
N PHE A 382 -17.92 -1.01 -1.13
CA PHE A 382 -19.31 -1.39 -1.27
C PHE A 382 -19.50 -2.89 -1.43
N ALA A 383 -18.63 -3.56 -2.19
CA ALA A 383 -18.68 -5.01 -2.33
C ALA A 383 -18.58 -5.72 -0.97
N ILE A 384 -17.68 -5.27 -0.09
CA ILE A 384 -17.57 -5.80 1.27
C ILE A 384 -18.84 -5.48 2.06
N ASP A 385 -19.23 -4.20 2.12
CA ASP A 385 -20.31 -3.71 3.00
C ASP A 385 -21.69 -4.29 2.63
N LEU A 386 -21.95 -4.56 1.35
CA LEU A 386 -23.21 -5.10 0.87
C LEU A 386 -23.28 -6.64 0.88
N SER A 387 -22.13 -7.31 0.86
CA SER A 387 -22.08 -8.76 0.68
C SER A 387 -21.81 -9.57 1.94
N TYR A 388 -21.15 -9.01 2.95
CA TYR A 388 -20.67 -9.80 4.09
C TYR A 388 -21.78 -10.54 4.84
N LYS A 389 -22.96 -9.93 5.05
CA LYS A 389 -24.10 -10.58 5.72
C LYS A 389 -24.73 -11.72 4.91
N LYS A 390 -24.56 -11.69 3.58
CA LYS A 390 -25.11 -12.71 2.66
C LYS A 390 -24.14 -13.85 2.37
N LEU A 391 -22.85 -13.55 2.45
CA LEU A 391 -21.77 -14.46 2.03
C LEU A 391 -21.04 -15.12 3.21
N LEU A 392 -21.05 -14.49 4.40
CA LEU A 392 -20.39 -14.98 5.60
C LEU A 392 -21.39 -15.44 6.66
N ASN A 393 -20.98 -16.45 7.43
CA ASN A 393 -21.69 -16.89 8.61
C ASN A 393 -21.29 -16.03 9.82
N ARG A 394 -22.19 -15.93 10.79
CA ARG A 394 -21.96 -15.25 12.06
C ARG A 394 -21.43 -16.20 13.11
#